data_7624068a22745fb7b66291a37ec6710b
#
_entry.id   7624068a22745fb7b66291a37ec6710b
#
_cell.length_a   1.000
_cell.length_b   1.000
_cell.length_c   1.000
_cell.angle_alpha   90.00
_cell.angle_beta   90.00
_cell.angle_gamma   90.00
#
_symmetry.space_group_name_H-M   'P 1'
#
loop_
_entity.id
_entity.type
_entity.pdbx_description
1 polymer ?
#
loop_
_entity_poly.entity_id
_entity_poly.type
_entity_poly.pdbx_seq_one_letter_code
_entity_poly.pdbx_strand_id
1 'polypeptide(L)'
;MKVENFLAQKSINYDKIDRFLMFRMYEKYKKCFKNIPIIQLIGTNGKGSTGRYLTQLLENLNYKIGHYTSPHIFSFNERFYLDGKIANDEELDQAHIRLEEIFKQDLQKLSYFEYATFLAMILFQKCDFIVLEAGVGGEYDATSVFERRMNIFTRIGFDHVQILGNSLEDIARTKLKIMAPIALISDEQE
;
A
#
# COMPACT_ATOMS: atom_id res chain seq x y z
N MET A 1 -6.34 1.84 21.71
CA MET A 1 -5.82 3.25 21.56
C MET A 1 -6.39 3.82 20.27
N LYS A 2 -6.48 5.16 20.10
CA LYS A 2 -6.86 5.76 18.80
C LYS A 2 -5.69 5.75 17.83
N VAL A 3 -5.99 5.65 16.53
CA VAL A 3 -4.98 5.67 15.44
C VAL A 3 -4.08 6.90 15.54
N GLU A 4 -4.66 8.07 15.75
CA GLU A 4 -3.93 9.34 15.88
C GLU A 4 -2.85 9.28 16.98
N ASN A 5 -3.21 8.80 18.16
CA ASN A 5 -2.30 8.65 19.30
C ASN A 5 -1.19 7.61 19.03
N PHE A 6 -1.49 6.57 18.26
CA PHE A 6 -0.50 5.58 17.87
C PHE A 6 0.49 6.18 16.85
N LEU A 7 -0.02 6.89 15.86
CA LEU A 7 0.81 7.53 14.82
C LEU A 7 1.71 8.64 15.37
N ALA A 8 1.23 9.40 16.37
CA ALA A 8 2.04 10.44 17.03
C ALA A 8 3.33 9.89 17.67
N GLN A 9 3.37 8.58 17.95
CA GLN A 9 4.55 7.90 18.50
C GLN A 9 5.49 7.34 17.42
N LYS A 10 5.10 7.41 16.14
CA LYS A 10 5.88 6.89 15.01
C LYS A 10 6.68 7.98 14.33
N SER A 11 7.96 7.72 14.10
CA SER A 11 8.73 8.58 13.21
C SER A 11 8.29 8.37 11.75
N ILE A 12 8.16 9.46 11.02
CA ILE A 12 7.91 9.41 9.57
C ILE A 12 9.20 9.04 8.82
N ASN A 13 10.35 9.48 9.36
CA ASN A 13 11.66 9.20 8.80
C ASN A 13 12.38 8.15 9.66
N TYR A 14 12.97 7.16 9.01
CA TYR A 14 13.71 6.07 9.66
C TYR A 14 15.18 6.11 9.24
N ASP A 15 16.08 6.18 10.21
CA ASP A 15 17.54 6.12 9.99
C ASP A 15 17.99 4.72 9.52
N LYS A 16 17.22 3.68 9.87
CA LYS A 16 17.49 2.30 9.46
C LYS A 16 16.19 1.62 9.02
N ILE A 17 16.11 1.29 7.74
CA ILE A 17 15.00 0.53 7.16
C ILE A 17 15.37 -0.95 7.18
N ASP A 18 14.61 -1.76 7.90
CA ASP A 18 14.68 -3.21 7.79
C ASP A 18 13.80 -3.68 6.61
N ARG A 19 14.42 -3.82 5.44
CA ARG A 19 13.73 -4.19 4.18
C ARG A 19 12.94 -5.49 4.24
N PHE A 20 13.24 -6.36 5.22
CA PHE A 20 12.59 -7.67 5.35
C PHE A 20 11.57 -7.73 6.49
N LEU A 21 11.42 -6.66 7.29
CA LEU A 21 10.48 -6.66 8.41
C LEU A 21 9.05 -6.96 7.94
N MET A 22 8.62 -6.26 6.89
CA MET A 22 7.27 -6.43 6.35
C MET A 22 6.99 -7.86 5.89
N PHE A 23 7.94 -8.49 5.21
CA PHE A 23 7.85 -9.90 4.78
C PHE A 23 7.73 -10.84 5.98
N ARG A 24 8.58 -10.68 7.01
CA ARG A 24 8.50 -11.50 8.23
C ARG A 24 7.19 -11.32 8.98
N MET A 25 6.69 -10.09 9.06
CA MET A 25 5.41 -9.80 9.71
C MET A 25 4.25 -10.39 8.92
N TYR A 26 4.24 -10.23 7.60
CA TYR A 26 3.21 -10.84 6.77
C TYR A 26 3.21 -12.37 6.89
N GLU A 27 4.34 -13.04 6.75
CA GLU A 27 4.43 -14.49 6.90
C GLU A 27 3.92 -14.98 8.26
N LYS A 28 4.23 -14.25 9.33
CA LYS A 28 3.76 -14.57 10.68
C LYS A 28 2.24 -14.46 10.83
N TYR A 29 1.64 -13.45 10.21
CA TYR A 29 0.24 -13.08 10.44
C TYR A 29 -0.67 -13.28 9.22
N LYS A 30 -0.19 -13.83 8.11
CA LYS A 30 -0.96 -13.95 6.85
C LYS A 30 -2.30 -14.65 6.98
N LYS A 31 -2.44 -15.59 7.91
CA LYS A 31 -3.71 -16.30 8.19
C LYS A 31 -4.80 -15.40 8.76
N CYS A 32 -4.44 -14.20 9.26
CA CYS A 32 -5.38 -13.22 9.78
C CYS A 32 -5.96 -12.31 8.69
N PHE A 33 -5.40 -12.37 7.48
CA PHE A 33 -5.84 -11.57 6.33
C PHE A 33 -6.62 -12.44 5.36
N LYS A 34 -7.70 -11.89 4.82
CA LYS A 34 -8.43 -12.55 3.74
C LYS A 34 -7.65 -12.44 2.43
N ASN A 35 -7.74 -13.48 1.61
CA ASN A 35 -7.18 -13.46 0.26
C ASN A 35 -8.16 -12.74 -0.67
N ILE A 36 -8.01 -11.43 -0.78
CA ILE A 36 -8.80 -10.57 -1.67
C ILE A 36 -7.92 -10.23 -2.88
N PRO A 37 -8.46 -10.28 -4.12
CA PRO A 37 -7.70 -9.91 -5.31
C PRO A 37 -7.12 -8.49 -5.20
N ILE A 38 -5.81 -8.37 -5.36
CA ILE A 38 -5.09 -7.10 -5.28
C ILE A 38 -4.63 -6.67 -6.67
N ILE A 39 -4.89 -5.42 -7.01
CA ILE A 39 -4.31 -4.69 -8.14
C ILE A 39 -3.33 -3.68 -7.56
N GLN A 40 -2.04 -3.86 -7.83
CA GLN A 40 -1.00 -2.99 -7.30
C GLN A 40 -0.52 -2.01 -8.37
N LEU A 41 -0.46 -0.73 -8.00
CA LEU A 41 0.08 0.35 -8.84
C LEU A 41 1.52 0.64 -8.46
N ILE A 42 2.38 0.66 -9.47
CA ILE A 42 3.81 0.89 -9.33
C ILE A 42 4.22 1.92 -10.38
N GLY A 43 5.11 2.82 -10.03
CA GLY A 43 5.63 3.83 -10.96
C GLY A 43 6.29 4.96 -10.20
N THR A 44 6.71 5.97 -10.91
CA THR A 44 7.21 7.21 -10.32
C THR A 44 6.07 8.21 -10.19
N ASN A 45 5.38 8.49 -11.27
CA ASN A 45 4.28 9.46 -11.34
C ASN A 45 2.96 8.80 -11.75
N GLY A 46 1.85 9.40 -11.31
CA GLY A 46 0.50 9.01 -11.75
C GLY A 46 -0.13 7.84 -11.03
N LYS A 47 0.55 7.17 -10.08
CA LYS A 47 0.00 6.02 -9.33
C LYS A 47 -1.34 6.33 -8.65
N GLY A 48 -1.38 7.39 -7.83
CA GLY A 48 -2.59 7.75 -7.07
C GLY A 48 -3.77 8.10 -7.98
N SER A 49 -3.54 8.88 -9.05
CA SER A 49 -4.58 9.23 -10.01
C SER A 49 -5.10 8.00 -10.74
N THR A 50 -4.20 7.16 -11.27
CA THR A 50 -4.56 5.91 -11.95
C THR A 50 -5.35 4.98 -11.01
N GLY A 51 -4.89 4.84 -9.75
CA GLY A 51 -5.59 4.05 -8.74
C GLY A 51 -6.99 4.56 -8.44
N ARG A 52 -7.15 5.88 -8.34
CA ARG A 52 -8.46 6.49 -8.11
C ARG A 52 -9.41 6.29 -9.30
N TYR A 53 -8.95 6.47 -10.53
CA TYR A 53 -9.75 6.21 -11.72
C TYR A 53 -10.16 4.74 -11.83
N LEU A 54 -9.22 3.82 -11.61
CA LEU A 54 -9.52 2.39 -11.61
C LEU A 54 -10.57 2.04 -10.56
N THR A 55 -10.43 2.58 -9.34
CA THR A 55 -11.39 2.38 -8.26
C THR A 55 -12.78 2.80 -8.67
N GLN A 56 -12.94 4.01 -9.23
CA GLN A 56 -14.23 4.51 -9.70
C GLN A 56 -14.82 3.68 -10.84
N LEU A 57 -13.99 3.20 -11.76
CA LEU A 57 -14.44 2.30 -12.85
C LEU A 57 -14.99 0.98 -12.28
N LEU A 58 -14.29 0.38 -11.32
CA LEU A 58 -14.74 -0.87 -10.71
C LEU A 58 -15.99 -0.67 -9.85
N GLU A 59 -16.12 0.45 -9.14
CA GLU A 59 -17.34 0.83 -8.39
C GLU A 59 -18.55 0.99 -9.32
N ASN A 60 -18.36 1.59 -10.52
CA ASN A 60 -19.41 1.68 -11.53
C ASN A 60 -19.85 0.31 -12.08
N LEU A 61 -19.03 -0.72 -11.91
CA LEU A 61 -19.38 -2.12 -12.19
C LEU A 61 -19.99 -2.83 -10.97
N ASN A 62 -20.34 -2.09 -9.92
CA ASN A 62 -20.91 -2.55 -8.66
C ASN A 62 -19.99 -3.44 -7.81
N TYR A 63 -18.67 -3.31 -7.95
CA TYR A 63 -17.73 -3.94 -7.05
C TYR A 63 -17.46 -3.04 -5.84
N LYS A 64 -17.30 -3.64 -4.67
CA LYS A 64 -16.86 -2.95 -3.46
C LYS A 64 -15.34 -2.89 -3.43
N ILE A 65 -14.78 -1.69 -3.44
CA ILE A 65 -13.34 -1.46 -3.62
C ILE A 65 -12.74 -0.80 -2.38
N GLY A 66 -11.58 -1.31 -1.95
CA GLY A 66 -10.68 -0.61 -1.06
C GLY A 66 -9.50 -0.04 -1.84
N HIS A 67 -9.24 1.26 -1.73
CA HIS A 67 -8.09 1.88 -2.36
C HIS A 67 -7.17 2.52 -1.32
N TYR A 68 -5.93 2.04 -1.26
CA TYR A 68 -4.86 2.59 -0.45
C TYR A 68 -3.92 3.41 -1.32
N THR A 69 -3.67 4.67 -0.91
CA THR A 69 -2.82 5.63 -1.63
C THR A 69 -1.87 6.36 -0.68
N SER A 70 -0.78 6.93 -1.21
CA SER A 70 0.20 7.70 -0.44
C SER A 70 1.02 8.65 -1.31
N PRO A 71 1.50 9.77 -0.73
CA PRO A 71 1.20 10.29 0.60
C PRO A 71 -0.21 10.92 0.65
N HIS A 72 -0.67 11.28 1.86
CA HIS A 72 -1.82 12.17 2.04
C HIS A 72 -1.38 13.64 1.97
N ILE A 73 -2.32 14.55 1.75
CA ILE A 73 -2.07 16.00 1.66
C ILE A 73 -2.46 16.70 2.96
N PHE A 74 -3.64 16.43 3.50
CA PHE A 74 -4.18 17.09 4.68
C PHE A 74 -4.35 16.15 5.87
N SER A 75 -4.91 14.95 5.64
CA SER A 75 -5.22 14.03 6.72
C SER A 75 -4.81 12.59 6.39
N PHE A 76 -4.44 11.83 7.44
CA PHE A 76 -4.08 10.43 7.32
C PHE A 76 -5.17 9.58 6.64
N ASN A 77 -6.43 9.94 6.86
CA ASN A 77 -7.61 9.26 6.34
C ASN A 77 -7.64 9.20 4.80
N GLU A 78 -7.09 10.22 4.12
CA GLU A 78 -7.02 10.28 2.65
C GLU A 78 -6.35 9.05 2.03
N ARG A 79 -5.48 8.37 2.80
CA ARG A 79 -4.82 7.14 2.36
C ARG A 79 -5.79 5.97 2.15
N PHE A 80 -6.99 6.05 2.73
CA PHE A 80 -7.95 4.95 2.80
C PHE A 80 -9.28 5.38 2.18
N TYR A 81 -9.51 4.94 0.97
CA TYR A 81 -10.78 5.13 0.30
C TYR A 81 -11.51 3.79 0.27
N LEU A 82 -12.73 3.78 0.76
CA LEU A 82 -13.55 2.58 0.92
C LEU A 82 -14.99 2.90 0.54
N ASP A 83 -15.53 2.13 -0.40
CA ASP A 83 -16.96 2.15 -0.73
C ASP A 83 -17.48 3.57 -1.04
N GLY A 84 -16.82 4.25 -1.98
CA GLY A 84 -17.23 5.58 -2.46
C GLY A 84 -16.77 6.77 -1.62
N LYS A 85 -16.09 6.58 -0.49
CA LYS A 85 -15.68 7.67 0.43
C LYS A 85 -14.32 7.44 1.08
N ILE A 86 -13.73 8.51 1.60
CA ILE A 86 -12.58 8.42 2.50
C ILE A 86 -13.06 7.83 3.83
N ALA A 87 -12.30 6.86 4.35
CA ALA A 87 -12.59 6.25 5.64
C ALA A 87 -12.56 7.30 6.77
N ASN A 88 -13.53 7.24 7.66
CA ASN A 88 -13.60 8.12 8.82
C ASN A 88 -12.75 7.59 10.00
N ASP A 89 -12.59 8.42 11.04
CA ASP A 89 -11.76 8.08 12.21
C ASP A 89 -12.26 6.83 12.92
N GLU A 90 -13.57 6.63 13.02
CA GLU A 90 -14.16 5.46 13.68
C GLU A 90 -13.83 4.17 12.92
N GLU A 91 -13.92 4.18 11.60
CA GLU A 91 -13.56 3.04 10.74
C GLU A 91 -12.07 2.70 10.90
N LEU A 92 -11.19 3.71 10.96
CA LEU A 92 -9.75 3.52 11.17
C LEU A 92 -9.44 3.03 12.59
N ASP A 93 -10.09 3.59 13.62
CA ASP A 93 -9.92 3.17 15.01
C ASP A 93 -10.34 1.70 15.21
N GLN A 94 -11.45 1.27 14.60
CA GLN A 94 -11.87 -0.15 14.64
C GLN A 94 -10.86 -1.06 13.94
N ALA A 95 -10.33 -0.66 12.79
CA ALA A 95 -9.28 -1.42 12.11
C ALA A 95 -7.98 -1.47 12.95
N HIS A 96 -7.63 -0.38 13.64
CA HIS A 96 -6.48 -0.31 14.54
C HIS A 96 -6.64 -1.29 15.72
N ILE A 97 -7.79 -1.28 16.39
CA ILE A 97 -8.07 -2.22 17.49
C ILE A 97 -7.86 -3.66 17.00
N ARG A 98 -8.33 -3.97 15.80
CA ARG A 98 -8.13 -5.30 15.22
C ARG A 98 -6.67 -5.61 14.94
N LEU A 99 -5.87 -4.64 14.50
CA LEU A 99 -4.42 -4.80 14.36
C LEU A 99 -3.73 -5.01 15.70
N GLU A 100 -4.11 -4.29 16.75
CA GLU A 100 -3.57 -4.48 18.11
C GLU A 100 -3.82 -5.91 18.62
N GLU A 101 -5.01 -6.46 18.38
CA GLU A 101 -5.33 -7.84 18.75
C GLU A 101 -4.46 -8.88 18.01
N ILE A 102 -4.22 -8.65 16.71
CA ILE A 102 -3.46 -9.57 15.85
C ILE A 102 -1.97 -9.48 16.15
N PHE A 103 -1.40 -8.27 16.09
CA PHE A 103 0.05 -8.05 16.14
C PHE A 103 0.60 -7.94 17.56
N LYS A 104 -0.22 -7.54 18.51
CA LYS A 104 0.19 -7.33 19.90
C LYS A 104 1.45 -6.44 19.98
N GLN A 105 2.50 -6.91 20.64
CA GLN A 105 3.77 -6.16 20.79
C GLN A 105 4.50 -5.94 19.46
N ASP A 106 4.28 -6.78 18.46
CA ASP A 106 4.93 -6.63 17.15
C ASP A 106 4.43 -5.40 16.39
N LEU A 107 3.24 -4.87 16.72
CA LEU A 107 2.70 -3.66 16.11
C LEU A 107 3.64 -2.45 16.28
N GLN A 108 4.35 -2.39 17.39
CA GLN A 108 5.29 -1.30 17.67
C GLN A 108 6.54 -1.33 16.78
N LYS A 109 6.89 -2.48 16.21
CA LYS A 109 8.05 -2.65 15.32
C LYS A 109 7.84 -2.07 13.93
N LEU A 110 6.57 -1.94 13.51
CA LEU A 110 6.22 -1.45 12.19
C LEU A 110 6.55 0.03 12.04
N SER A 111 7.10 0.39 10.91
CA SER A 111 7.23 1.77 10.47
C SER A 111 5.85 2.41 10.22
N TYR A 112 5.83 3.73 10.05
CA TYR A 112 4.60 4.45 9.72
C TYR A 112 3.90 3.88 8.47
N PHE A 113 4.68 3.65 7.40
CA PHE A 113 4.13 3.14 6.13
C PHE A 113 3.72 1.67 6.22
N GLU A 114 4.51 0.83 6.88
CA GLU A 114 4.18 -0.58 7.10
C GLU A 114 2.91 -0.74 7.94
N TYR A 115 2.79 0.06 9.01
CA TYR A 115 1.57 0.11 9.82
C TYR A 115 0.36 0.52 8.97
N ALA A 116 0.46 1.63 8.22
CA ALA A 116 -0.63 2.11 7.37
C ALA A 116 -1.05 1.06 6.32
N THR A 117 -0.08 0.33 5.78
CA THR A 117 -0.33 -0.75 4.82
C THR A 117 -1.11 -1.91 5.45
N PHE A 118 -0.73 -2.37 6.64
CA PHE A 118 -1.51 -3.40 7.34
C PHE A 118 -2.89 -2.91 7.80
N LEU A 119 -3.00 -1.62 8.19
CA LEU A 119 -4.27 -1.01 8.53
C LEU A 119 -5.24 -1.04 7.33
N ALA A 120 -4.75 -0.72 6.13
CA ALA A 120 -5.51 -0.82 4.90
C ALA A 120 -6.02 -2.25 4.67
N MET A 121 -5.16 -3.25 4.85
CA MET A 121 -5.53 -4.64 4.65
C MET A 121 -6.60 -5.13 5.63
N ILE A 122 -6.63 -4.62 6.86
CA ILE A 122 -7.71 -4.92 7.82
C ILE A 122 -8.99 -4.19 7.43
N LEU A 123 -8.89 -2.91 7.09
CA LEU A 123 -10.04 -2.09 6.73
C LEU A 123 -10.78 -2.66 5.49
N PHE A 124 -10.04 -3.17 4.52
CA PHE A 124 -10.57 -3.61 3.23
C PHE A 124 -11.00 -5.08 3.19
N GLN A 125 -11.06 -5.78 4.33
CA GLN A 125 -11.40 -7.22 4.37
C GLN A 125 -12.81 -7.60 3.85
N LYS A 126 -13.67 -6.63 3.61
CA LYS A 126 -15.02 -6.84 3.04
C LYS A 126 -15.15 -6.35 1.60
N CYS A 127 -14.04 -6.01 0.96
CA CYS A 127 -14.02 -5.56 -0.44
C CYS A 127 -13.93 -6.76 -1.39
N ASP A 128 -14.37 -6.54 -2.63
CA ASP A 128 -14.23 -7.50 -3.73
C ASP A 128 -12.83 -7.42 -4.35
N PHE A 129 -12.27 -6.20 -4.41
CA PHE A 129 -10.91 -5.91 -4.87
C PHE A 129 -10.24 -4.88 -3.98
N ILE A 130 -8.92 -4.95 -3.93
CA ILE A 130 -8.08 -3.94 -3.29
C ILE A 130 -7.15 -3.33 -4.34
N VAL A 131 -7.13 -2.01 -4.42
CA VAL A 131 -6.19 -1.23 -5.22
C VAL A 131 -5.12 -0.70 -4.28
N LEU A 132 -3.87 -1.15 -4.44
CA LEU A 132 -2.74 -0.76 -3.59
C LEU A 132 -1.75 0.10 -4.36
N GLU A 133 -1.50 1.31 -3.91
CA GLU A 133 -0.40 2.13 -4.39
C GLU A 133 0.89 1.78 -3.67
N ALA A 134 1.95 1.42 -4.42
CA ALA A 134 3.29 1.25 -3.87
C ALA A 134 3.87 2.59 -3.42
N GLY A 135 4.53 2.61 -2.26
CA GLY A 135 5.17 3.81 -1.73
C GLY A 135 6.45 4.14 -2.49
N VAL A 136 7.48 3.31 -2.35
CA VAL A 136 8.80 3.52 -2.97
C VAL A 136 9.31 2.24 -3.61
N GLY A 137 9.68 2.31 -4.89
CA GLY A 137 10.26 1.17 -5.60
C GLY A 137 9.23 0.10 -5.95
N GLY A 138 9.52 -1.14 -5.61
CA GLY A 138 8.68 -2.30 -5.86
C GLY A 138 9.10 -3.48 -4.99
N GLU A 139 10.29 -4.05 -5.21
CA GLU A 139 10.73 -5.30 -4.58
C GLU A 139 10.63 -5.32 -3.05
N TYR A 140 10.99 -4.22 -2.39
CA TYR A 140 11.00 -4.10 -0.92
C TYR A 140 9.92 -3.16 -0.40
N ASP A 141 8.97 -2.77 -1.25
CA ASP A 141 7.84 -1.96 -0.80
C ASP A 141 6.91 -2.76 0.11
N ALA A 142 6.38 -2.10 1.14
CA ALA A 142 5.50 -2.76 2.10
C ALA A 142 4.25 -3.38 1.45
N THR A 143 3.74 -2.76 0.38
CA THR A 143 2.58 -3.27 -0.36
C THR A 143 2.89 -4.54 -1.17
N SER A 144 4.17 -4.83 -1.40
CA SER A 144 4.62 -5.94 -2.26
C SER A 144 4.70 -7.30 -1.56
N VAL A 145 4.43 -7.35 -0.26
CA VAL A 145 4.41 -8.64 0.48
C VAL A 145 3.13 -9.43 0.22
N PHE A 146 2.06 -8.76 -0.19
CA PHE A 146 0.78 -9.41 -0.46
C PHE A 146 0.76 -10.04 -1.85
N GLU A 147 0.07 -11.19 -1.98
CA GLU A 147 -0.18 -11.78 -3.27
C GLU A 147 -1.08 -10.87 -4.11
N ARG A 148 -0.64 -10.53 -5.32
CA ARG A 148 -1.34 -9.64 -6.22
C ARG A 148 -1.77 -10.36 -7.49
N ARG A 149 -2.96 -10.03 -7.94
CA ARG A 149 -3.53 -10.57 -9.18
C ARG A 149 -2.98 -9.86 -10.41
N MET A 150 -2.70 -8.55 -10.26
CA MET A 150 -2.31 -7.67 -11.37
C MET A 150 -1.41 -6.54 -10.89
N ASN A 151 -0.47 -6.15 -11.73
CA ASN A 151 0.24 -4.88 -11.60
C ASN A 151 -0.17 -3.90 -12.71
N ILE A 152 -0.24 -2.62 -12.35
CA ILE A 152 -0.30 -1.51 -13.30
C ILE A 152 0.95 -0.67 -13.09
N PHE A 153 1.81 -0.62 -14.10
CA PHE A 153 3.02 0.19 -14.10
C PHE A 153 2.70 1.52 -14.78
N THR A 154 2.62 2.58 -14.00
CA THR A 154 2.54 3.95 -14.49
C THR A 154 3.93 4.42 -14.92
N ARG A 155 4.06 5.66 -15.40
CA ARG A 155 5.34 6.20 -15.86
C ARG A 155 6.45 5.99 -14.82
N ILE A 156 7.55 5.37 -15.26
CA ILE A 156 8.79 5.19 -14.49
C ILE A 156 9.75 6.31 -14.93
N GLY A 157 10.31 7.02 -13.98
CA GLY A 157 11.26 8.10 -14.18
C GLY A 157 12.20 8.20 -12.98
N PHE A 158 13.07 9.17 -12.97
CA PHE A 158 14.00 9.42 -11.88
C PHE A 158 13.27 9.86 -10.61
N ASP A 159 13.39 9.08 -9.56
CA ASP A 159 12.88 9.37 -8.22
C ASP A 159 13.60 8.48 -7.20
N HIS A 160 13.74 8.97 -5.96
CA HIS A 160 14.37 8.21 -4.86
C HIS A 160 15.71 7.54 -5.24
N VAL A 161 16.55 8.22 -6.01
CA VAL A 161 17.83 7.70 -6.53
C VAL A 161 18.75 7.15 -5.44
N GLN A 162 18.71 7.75 -4.24
CA GLN A 162 19.49 7.29 -3.08
C GLN A 162 19.09 5.88 -2.59
N ILE A 163 17.88 5.43 -2.91
CA ILE A 163 17.32 4.14 -2.46
C ILE A 163 17.26 3.14 -3.61
N LEU A 164 16.87 3.59 -4.81
CA LEU A 164 16.53 2.73 -5.94
C LEU A 164 17.68 2.55 -6.94
N GLY A 165 18.68 3.43 -6.91
CA GLY A 165 19.82 3.41 -7.82
C GLY A 165 19.95 4.69 -8.64
N ASN A 166 21.11 4.88 -9.26
CA ASN A 166 21.48 6.12 -9.93
C ASN A 166 21.13 6.14 -11.42
N SER A 167 20.60 5.07 -11.97
CA SER A 167 20.18 4.96 -13.36
C SER A 167 18.69 4.64 -13.47
N LEU A 168 18.09 5.05 -14.58
CA LEU A 168 16.69 4.71 -14.87
C LEU A 168 16.50 3.20 -14.95
N GLU A 169 17.50 2.46 -15.46
CA GLU A 169 17.48 1.01 -15.54
C GLU A 169 17.41 0.38 -14.14
N ASP A 170 18.19 0.85 -13.15
CA ASP A 170 18.15 0.33 -11.78
C ASP A 170 16.79 0.56 -11.16
N ILE A 171 16.23 1.77 -11.34
CA ILE A 171 14.90 2.13 -10.83
C ILE A 171 13.82 1.24 -11.48
N ALA A 172 13.86 1.07 -12.79
CA ALA A 172 12.93 0.23 -13.52
C ALA A 172 13.04 -1.23 -13.10
N ARG A 173 14.26 -1.75 -12.98
CA ARG A 173 14.53 -3.14 -12.53
C ARG A 173 13.90 -3.41 -11.17
N THR A 174 14.08 -2.51 -10.20
CA THR A 174 13.50 -2.66 -8.85
C THR A 174 11.97 -2.66 -8.89
N LYS A 175 11.37 -1.83 -9.74
CA LYS A 175 9.91 -1.74 -9.89
C LYS A 175 9.34 -2.97 -10.62
N LEU A 176 9.95 -3.41 -11.70
CA LEU A 176 9.47 -4.51 -12.53
C LEU A 176 9.72 -5.90 -11.94
N LYS A 177 10.65 -6.03 -10.99
CA LYS A 177 11.02 -7.34 -10.39
C LYS A 177 9.86 -8.06 -9.70
N ILE A 178 8.81 -7.34 -9.33
CA ILE A 178 7.64 -7.91 -8.66
C ILE A 178 6.42 -8.05 -9.57
N MET A 179 6.64 -8.22 -10.85
CA MET A 179 5.57 -8.37 -11.83
C MET A 179 4.63 -9.52 -11.49
N ALA A 180 3.33 -9.23 -11.42
CA ALA A 180 2.27 -10.22 -11.25
C ALA A 180 2.01 -11.00 -12.56
N PRO A 181 1.22 -12.09 -12.53
CA PRO A 181 0.87 -12.82 -13.75
C PRO A 181 0.22 -11.97 -14.83
N ILE A 182 -0.48 -10.89 -14.43
CA ILE A 182 -1.06 -9.90 -15.36
C ILE A 182 -0.37 -8.57 -15.06
N ALA A 183 0.17 -7.94 -16.08
CA ALA A 183 0.79 -6.63 -15.97
C ALA A 183 0.35 -5.71 -17.12
N LEU A 184 -0.07 -4.50 -16.77
CA LEU A 184 -0.26 -3.40 -17.71
C LEU A 184 0.88 -2.40 -17.51
N ILE A 185 1.50 -1.99 -18.58
CA ILE A 185 2.60 -1.03 -18.57
C ILE A 185 2.17 0.15 -19.41
N SER A 186 2.26 1.38 -18.85
CA SER A 186 2.01 2.60 -19.61
C SER A 186 2.97 2.67 -20.80
N ASP A 187 2.52 3.17 -21.91
CA ASP A 187 3.32 3.46 -23.10
C ASP A 187 4.18 4.74 -22.96
N GLU A 188 3.88 5.58 -21.96
CA GLU A 188 4.63 6.79 -21.64
C GLU A 188 5.84 6.47 -20.71
N GLN A 189 6.72 5.56 -21.12
CA GLN A 189 7.98 5.31 -20.39
C GLN A 189 9.10 6.22 -20.91
N GLU A 190 10.08 6.55 -20.03
CA GLU A 190 11.30 7.31 -20.41
C GLU A 190 12.34 6.45 -21.09
#